data_87723046a6ac9a5bc2631089ed00b7af
#
_entry.id   87723046a6ac9a5bc2631089ed00b7af
#
_cell.length_a   1.000
_cell.length_b   1.000
_cell.length_c   1.000
_cell.angle_alpha   90.00
_cell.angle_beta   90.00
_cell.angle_gamma   90.00
#
_symmetry.space_group_name_H-M   'P 1'
#
loop_
_entity.id
_entity.type
_entity.pdbx_description
1 polymer ?
#
loop_
_entity_poly.entity_id
_entity_poly.type
_entity_poly.pdbx_seq_one_letter_code
_entity_poly.pdbx_strand_id
1 'polypeptide(L)'
;MNIRTVRKEYDDYLFLDLRLSSLTRETYGREIERFVDYLIESNIDIKEVSSLRITNYLTTLHKQGLTPVTIAKVLSSIRSFFRFLNYEGYRKDNPTDKIEPMSLDSSLPGVLSLEETDRFLDSIPLDSIPGLRDRTMFEIIYSCGLRISEALNITMGNLFFDDALIRVTGKRDKDRLVPFGSKAEYWLKKYLKEGRVVLVKQEITDDHLFLSIRGRKLSRKSIWKRFHEYTLLSGIDAKVHTLRHSFATHLIQGGADLRVVQELLGHSSITTTQVYTHIQNKDLQVNHDTFHPLNEVSSEEDLRFLSSGKVGVL
;
A
#
# COMPACT_ATOMS: atom_id res chain seq x y z
N MET A 1 34.68 8.81 -19.42
CA MET A 1 33.20 8.97 -19.45
C MET A 1 32.77 9.70 -18.19
N ASN A 2 31.94 10.76 -18.29
CA ASN A 2 31.48 11.44 -17.09
C ASN A 2 30.27 10.67 -16.51
N ILE A 3 30.49 9.95 -15.42
CA ILE A 3 29.49 9.09 -14.78
C ILE A 3 28.24 9.89 -14.33
N ARG A 4 28.38 11.17 -13.99
CA ARG A 4 27.25 12.04 -13.61
C ARG A 4 26.34 12.36 -14.80
N THR A 5 26.90 12.48 -16.00
CA THR A 5 26.11 12.63 -17.23
C THR A 5 25.31 11.36 -17.51
N VAL A 6 25.97 10.21 -17.44
CA VAL A 6 25.34 8.89 -17.62
C VAL A 6 24.23 8.63 -16.58
N ARG A 7 24.42 9.08 -15.35
CA ARG A 7 23.37 8.98 -14.31
C ARG A 7 22.13 9.81 -14.68
N LYS A 8 22.32 10.97 -15.31
CA LYS A 8 21.20 11.81 -15.76
C LYS A 8 20.40 11.14 -16.89
N GLU A 9 21.10 10.56 -17.86
CA GLU A 9 20.49 9.78 -18.94
C GLU A 9 19.74 8.54 -18.40
N TYR A 10 20.22 7.95 -17.30
CA TYR A 10 19.51 6.90 -16.61
C TYR A 10 18.15 7.34 -16.02
N ASP A 11 18.04 8.58 -15.53
CA ASP A 11 16.74 9.10 -15.08
C ASP A 11 15.74 9.22 -16.25
N ASP A 12 16.21 9.63 -17.42
CA ASP A 12 15.39 9.68 -18.64
C ASP A 12 14.97 8.27 -19.06
N TYR A 13 15.86 7.30 -19.04
CA TYR A 13 15.55 5.89 -19.29
C TYR A 13 14.50 5.33 -18.33
N LEU A 14 14.61 5.62 -17.03
CA LEU A 14 13.61 5.20 -16.04
C LEU A 14 12.24 5.79 -16.32
N PHE A 15 12.19 7.00 -16.88
CA PHE A 15 10.95 7.69 -17.19
C PHE A 15 10.35 7.28 -18.54
N LEU A 16 11.13 7.36 -19.61
CA LEU A 16 10.65 7.20 -20.97
C LEU A 16 10.49 5.74 -21.35
N ASP A 17 11.50 4.91 -21.07
CA ASP A 17 11.53 3.51 -21.50
C ASP A 17 10.82 2.59 -20.51
N LEU A 18 11.17 2.70 -19.21
CA LEU A 18 10.57 1.84 -18.18
C LEU A 18 9.25 2.36 -17.63
N ARG A 19 8.88 3.60 -17.91
CA ARG A 19 7.65 4.26 -17.45
C ARG A 19 7.37 4.06 -15.95
N LEU A 20 8.43 4.20 -15.15
CA LEU A 20 8.33 4.01 -13.71
C LEU A 20 7.64 5.20 -13.04
N SER A 21 6.95 4.94 -11.92
CA SER A 21 6.34 5.98 -11.10
C SER A 21 7.40 6.95 -10.55
N SER A 22 7.02 8.20 -10.30
CA SER A 22 7.90 9.23 -9.72
C SER A 22 8.62 8.74 -8.46
N LEU A 23 7.89 8.08 -7.55
CA LEU A 23 8.45 7.54 -6.31
C LEU A 23 9.50 6.43 -6.56
N THR A 24 9.29 5.58 -7.57
CA THR A 24 10.25 4.53 -7.92
C THR A 24 11.49 5.14 -8.54
N ARG A 25 11.32 6.14 -9.42
CA ARG A 25 12.45 6.88 -10.05
C ARG A 25 13.29 7.60 -9.00
N GLU A 26 12.64 8.31 -8.07
CA GLU A 26 13.30 8.98 -6.95
C GLU A 26 14.10 7.99 -6.09
N THR A 27 13.51 6.83 -5.80
CA THR A 27 14.20 5.79 -5.03
C THR A 27 15.41 5.25 -5.78
N TYR A 28 15.24 4.87 -7.05
CA TYR A 28 16.33 4.35 -7.87
C TYR A 28 17.42 5.41 -8.09
N GLY A 29 17.03 6.63 -8.42
CA GLY A 29 17.95 7.75 -8.61
C GLY A 29 18.81 8.01 -7.38
N ARG A 30 18.22 8.06 -6.19
CA ARG A 30 18.93 8.26 -4.93
C ARG A 30 19.92 7.13 -4.62
N GLU A 31 19.51 5.87 -4.81
CA GLU A 31 20.40 4.75 -4.53
C GLU A 31 21.55 4.67 -5.54
N ILE A 32 21.31 5.01 -6.80
CA ILE A 32 22.37 5.09 -7.82
C ILE A 32 23.28 6.27 -7.57
N GLU A 33 22.79 7.42 -7.12
CA GLU A 33 23.62 8.57 -6.75
C GLU A 33 24.63 8.19 -5.65
N ARG A 34 24.17 7.52 -4.59
CA ARG A 34 25.04 7.00 -3.52
C ARG A 34 26.09 6.01 -4.04
N PHE A 35 25.70 5.14 -4.97
CA PHE A 35 26.62 4.19 -5.57
C PHE A 35 27.67 4.89 -6.45
N VAL A 36 27.25 5.88 -7.22
CA VAL A 36 28.15 6.72 -8.05
C VAL A 36 29.15 7.49 -7.18
N ASP A 37 28.68 8.09 -6.09
CA ASP A 37 29.55 8.81 -5.15
C ASP A 37 30.59 7.85 -4.55
N TYR A 38 30.17 6.64 -4.13
CA TYR A 38 31.10 5.60 -3.68
C TYR A 38 32.16 5.25 -4.74
N LEU A 39 31.79 5.14 -6.02
CA LEU A 39 32.73 4.85 -7.08
C LEU A 39 33.73 6.00 -7.29
N ILE A 40 33.27 7.24 -7.22
CA ILE A 40 34.11 8.44 -7.34
C ILE A 40 35.09 8.51 -6.17
N GLU A 41 34.62 8.36 -4.94
CA GLU A 41 35.46 8.40 -3.73
C GLU A 41 36.51 7.27 -3.72
N SER A 42 36.15 6.11 -4.27
CA SER A 42 37.04 4.95 -4.39
C SER A 42 37.94 5.02 -5.63
N ASN A 43 37.82 6.05 -6.46
CA ASN A 43 38.52 6.20 -7.74
C ASN A 43 38.36 4.98 -8.67
N ILE A 44 37.13 4.44 -8.76
CA ILE A 44 36.77 3.28 -9.57
C ILE A 44 36.03 3.73 -10.83
N ASP A 45 36.54 3.39 -12.03
CA ASP A 45 35.79 3.58 -13.27
C ASP A 45 34.61 2.61 -13.33
N ILE A 46 33.44 3.14 -13.73
CA ILE A 46 32.20 2.34 -13.90
C ILE A 46 32.39 1.18 -14.87
N LYS A 47 33.31 1.29 -15.82
CA LYS A 47 33.67 0.22 -16.77
C LYS A 47 34.41 -0.94 -16.12
N GLU A 48 35.08 -0.68 -15.00
CA GLU A 48 35.89 -1.67 -14.27
C GLU A 48 35.16 -2.28 -13.07
N VAL A 49 33.93 -1.86 -12.81
CA VAL A 49 33.14 -2.39 -11.71
C VAL A 49 32.86 -3.87 -11.93
N SER A 50 33.35 -4.70 -11.00
CA SER A 50 33.10 -6.14 -10.97
C SER A 50 31.99 -6.51 -9.99
N SER A 51 31.48 -7.75 -10.09
CA SER A 51 30.53 -8.32 -9.11
C SER A 51 31.05 -8.23 -7.69
N LEU A 52 32.36 -8.51 -7.49
CA LEU A 52 33.02 -8.42 -6.18
C LEU A 52 32.97 -6.99 -5.61
N ARG A 53 33.17 -5.98 -6.45
CA ARG A 53 33.09 -4.57 -6.01
C ARG A 53 31.70 -4.20 -5.56
N ILE A 54 30.67 -4.65 -6.28
CA ILE A 54 29.26 -4.43 -5.88
C ILE A 54 28.97 -5.14 -4.57
N THR A 55 29.40 -6.40 -4.42
CA THR A 55 29.21 -7.16 -3.18
C THR A 55 29.89 -6.47 -2.00
N ASN A 56 31.11 -5.96 -2.16
CA ASN A 56 31.82 -5.21 -1.12
C ASN A 56 31.07 -3.94 -0.73
N TYR A 57 30.52 -3.19 -1.71
CA TYR A 57 29.68 -2.02 -1.44
C TYR A 57 28.45 -2.41 -0.61
N LEU A 58 27.71 -3.45 -1.01
CA LEU A 58 26.53 -3.92 -0.28
C LEU A 58 26.88 -4.40 1.14
N THR A 59 28.04 -5.05 1.31
CA THR A 59 28.55 -5.47 2.61
C THR A 59 28.87 -4.26 3.50
N THR A 60 29.43 -3.19 2.91
CA THR A 60 29.68 -1.94 3.65
C THR A 60 28.37 -1.31 4.12
N LEU A 61 27.35 -1.26 3.28
CA LEU A 61 26.03 -0.79 3.67
C LEU A 61 25.41 -1.61 4.80
N HIS A 62 25.60 -2.93 4.77
CA HIS A 62 25.14 -3.81 5.85
C HIS A 62 25.85 -3.50 7.18
N LYS A 63 27.18 -3.33 7.15
CA LYS A 63 27.96 -2.93 8.33
C LYS A 63 27.55 -1.56 8.89
N GLN A 64 27.03 -0.67 8.04
CA GLN A 64 26.46 0.63 8.42
C GLN A 64 25.05 0.52 9.00
N GLY A 65 24.50 -0.69 9.17
CA GLY A 65 23.20 -0.93 9.81
C GLY A 65 22.00 -0.96 8.84
N LEU A 66 22.21 -0.99 7.52
CA LEU A 66 21.09 -1.17 6.59
C LEU A 66 20.54 -2.59 6.68
N THR A 67 19.21 -2.69 6.69
CA THR A 67 18.53 -3.99 6.75
C THR A 67 18.70 -4.79 5.46
N PRO A 68 18.66 -6.14 5.50
CA PRO A 68 18.75 -7.00 4.29
C PRO A 68 17.72 -6.62 3.22
N VAL A 69 16.50 -6.25 3.64
CA VAL A 69 15.43 -5.78 2.72
C VAL A 69 15.84 -4.50 1.99
N THR A 70 16.49 -3.57 2.69
CA THR A 70 16.99 -2.32 2.10
C THR A 70 18.12 -2.61 1.13
N ILE A 71 19.05 -3.49 1.48
CA ILE A 71 20.17 -3.91 0.61
C ILE A 71 19.67 -4.57 -0.67
N ALA A 72 18.64 -5.43 -0.58
CA ALA A 72 18.02 -6.03 -1.76
C ALA A 72 17.41 -4.97 -2.70
N LYS A 73 16.85 -3.88 -2.16
CA LYS A 73 16.36 -2.74 -2.96
C LYS A 73 17.51 -1.98 -3.63
N VAL A 74 18.61 -1.72 -2.90
CA VAL A 74 19.83 -1.12 -3.46
C VAL A 74 20.37 -1.97 -4.60
N LEU A 75 20.48 -3.29 -4.41
CA LEU A 75 20.93 -4.21 -5.47
C LEU A 75 20.00 -4.18 -6.68
N SER A 76 18.68 -4.09 -6.48
CA SER A 76 17.71 -3.97 -7.57
C SER A 76 17.91 -2.68 -8.38
N SER A 77 18.22 -1.56 -7.70
CA SER A 77 18.53 -0.28 -8.35
C SER A 77 19.84 -0.38 -9.15
N ILE A 78 20.87 -0.99 -8.58
CA ILE A 78 22.17 -1.20 -9.25
C ILE A 78 21.99 -2.12 -10.47
N ARG A 79 21.20 -3.20 -10.38
CA ARG A 79 20.87 -4.08 -11.51
C ARG A 79 20.20 -3.31 -12.65
N SER A 80 19.23 -2.45 -12.33
CA SER A 80 18.57 -1.62 -13.32
C SER A 80 19.56 -0.67 -14.01
N PHE A 81 20.47 -0.07 -13.25
CA PHE A 81 21.48 0.83 -13.79
C PHE A 81 22.48 0.10 -14.72
N PHE A 82 22.99 -1.06 -14.33
CA PHE A 82 23.89 -1.84 -15.20
C PHE A 82 23.18 -2.39 -16.44
N ARG A 83 21.87 -2.70 -16.38
CA ARG A 83 21.07 -3.02 -17.58
C ARG A 83 21.02 -1.85 -18.54
N PHE A 84 20.77 -0.65 -18.03
CA PHE A 84 20.81 0.58 -18.82
C PHE A 84 22.20 0.79 -19.44
N LEU A 85 23.28 0.68 -18.69
CA LEU A 85 24.66 0.81 -19.21
C LEU A 85 24.95 -0.20 -20.33
N ASN A 86 24.45 -1.41 -20.22
CA ASN A 86 24.59 -2.44 -21.26
C ASN A 86 23.73 -2.11 -22.49
N TYR A 87 22.48 -1.67 -22.28
CA TYR A 87 21.55 -1.27 -23.33
C TYR A 87 22.08 -0.11 -24.18
N GLU A 88 22.60 0.94 -23.52
CA GLU A 88 23.19 2.10 -24.18
C GLU A 88 24.62 1.86 -24.72
N GLY A 89 25.15 0.66 -24.57
CA GLY A 89 26.48 0.29 -25.09
C GLY A 89 27.64 0.85 -24.27
N TYR A 90 27.42 1.43 -23.10
CA TYR A 90 28.48 1.87 -22.21
C TYR A 90 29.29 0.72 -21.63
N ARG A 91 28.67 -0.46 -21.52
CA ARG A 91 29.32 -1.74 -21.13
C ARG A 91 28.83 -2.88 -21.99
N LYS A 92 29.68 -3.90 -22.15
CA LYS A 92 29.32 -5.14 -22.86
C LYS A 92 28.80 -6.26 -21.94
N ASP A 93 28.96 -6.09 -20.63
CA ASP A 93 28.58 -7.06 -19.60
C ASP A 93 27.74 -6.40 -18.50
N ASN A 94 27.05 -7.23 -17.75
CA ASN A 94 26.34 -6.81 -16.56
C ASN A 94 26.90 -7.53 -15.33
N PRO A 95 27.73 -6.85 -14.49
CA PRO A 95 28.36 -7.49 -13.34
C PRO A 95 27.37 -7.95 -12.27
N THR A 96 26.11 -7.50 -12.33
CA THR A 96 25.09 -7.90 -11.34
C THR A 96 24.49 -9.26 -11.63
N ASP A 97 24.65 -9.81 -12.83
CA ASP A 97 24.06 -11.10 -13.21
C ASP A 97 24.64 -12.28 -12.41
N LYS A 98 25.86 -12.11 -11.90
CA LYS A 98 26.56 -13.09 -11.06
C LYS A 98 26.29 -12.94 -9.56
N ILE A 99 25.48 -11.94 -9.17
CA ILE A 99 25.18 -11.70 -7.76
C ILE A 99 23.83 -12.35 -7.45
N GLU A 100 23.87 -13.40 -6.63
CA GLU A 100 22.64 -14.00 -6.14
C GLU A 100 21.86 -13.01 -5.25
N PRO A 101 20.53 -12.99 -5.32
CA PRO A 101 19.73 -12.25 -4.35
C PRO A 101 20.07 -12.77 -2.95
N MET A 102 20.35 -11.87 -2.00
CA MET A 102 20.41 -12.28 -0.60
C MET A 102 19.10 -12.98 -0.28
N SER A 103 19.18 -14.22 0.22
CA SER A 103 18.03 -14.90 0.80
C SER A 103 17.54 -14.03 1.96
N LEU A 104 16.46 -13.35 1.71
CA LEU A 104 15.72 -12.71 2.79
C LEU A 104 15.05 -13.85 3.52
N ASP A 105 15.41 -14.10 4.78
CA ASP A 105 14.54 -14.83 5.66
C ASP A 105 13.22 -14.06 5.65
N SER A 106 12.32 -14.49 4.79
CA SER A 106 10.95 -14.01 4.75
C SER A 106 10.28 -14.55 6.01
N SER A 107 10.41 -13.82 7.12
CA SER A 107 9.36 -13.94 8.13
C SER A 107 8.07 -13.71 7.35
N LEU A 108 7.22 -14.74 7.32
CA LEU A 108 5.89 -14.62 6.73
C LEU A 108 5.30 -13.32 7.26
N PRO A 109 4.80 -12.43 6.39
CA PRO A 109 4.21 -11.20 6.84
C PRO A 109 3.18 -11.55 7.91
N GLY A 110 3.29 -10.96 9.11
CA GLY A 110 2.34 -11.23 10.17
C GLY A 110 0.92 -11.05 9.66
N VAL A 111 0.07 -12.04 9.88
CA VAL A 111 -1.37 -11.98 9.64
C VAL A 111 -2.00 -11.77 11.01
N LEU A 112 -2.86 -10.78 11.17
CA LEU A 112 -3.66 -10.62 12.37
C LEU A 112 -4.77 -11.69 12.38
N SER A 113 -5.06 -12.25 13.53
CA SER A 113 -6.29 -13.04 13.72
C SER A 113 -7.52 -12.12 13.62
N LEU A 114 -8.71 -12.70 13.59
CA LEU A 114 -9.96 -11.94 13.61
C LEU A 114 -10.05 -11.12 14.90
N GLU A 115 -9.77 -11.73 16.05
CA GLU A 115 -9.79 -11.10 17.36
C GLU A 115 -8.74 -9.98 17.47
N GLU A 116 -7.55 -10.17 16.88
CA GLU A 116 -6.53 -9.14 16.83
C GLU A 116 -6.95 -7.97 15.94
N THR A 117 -7.59 -8.26 14.81
CA THR A 117 -8.10 -7.23 13.89
C THR A 117 -9.19 -6.39 14.58
N ASP A 118 -10.16 -7.04 15.22
CA ASP A 118 -11.22 -6.35 15.98
C ASP A 118 -10.63 -5.56 17.13
N ARG A 119 -9.73 -6.14 17.93
CA ARG A 119 -9.05 -5.45 19.02
C ARG A 119 -8.27 -4.21 18.54
N PHE A 120 -7.60 -4.29 17.37
CA PHE A 120 -6.95 -3.14 16.77
C PHE A 120 -7.95 -2.05 16.41
N LEU A 121 -9.01 -2.42 15.69
CA LEU A 121 -10.02 -1.48 15.23
C LEU A 121 -10.75 -0.82 16.42
N ASP A 122 -11.07 -1.58 17.46
CA ASP A 122 -11.79 -1.11 18.64
C ASP A 122 -10.90 -0.28 19.60
N SER A 123 -9.57 -0.40 19.47
CA SER A 123 -8.64 0.45 20.23
C SER A 123 -8.63 1.91 19.77
N ILE A 124 -9.25 2.22 18.63
CA ILE A 124 -9.26 3.57 18.07
C ILE A 124 -10.30 4.42 18.79
N PRO A 125 -9.91 5.48 19.52
CA PRO A 125 -10.83 6.31 20.28
C PRO A 125 -11.83 7.02 19.36
N LEU A 126 -13.12 6.94 19.70
CA LEU A 126 -14.22 7.52 18.92
C LEU A 126 -14.70 8.88 19.46
N ASP A 127 -14.09 9.38 20.51
CA ASP A 127 -14.38 10.65 21.17
C ASP A 127 -13.93 11.89 20.39
N SER A 128 -13.27 11.67 19.25
CA SER A 128 -12.76 12.74 18.41
C SER A 128 -13.04 12.49 16.93
N ILE A 129 -13.25 13.57 16.18
CA ILE A 129 -13.44 13.50 14.72
C ILE A 129 -12.26 12.80 14.00
N PRO A 130 -10.99 13.08 14.35
CA PRO A 130 -9.88 12.30 13.80
C PRO A 130 -9.94 10.81 14.14
N GLY A 131 -10.40 10.44 15.31
CA GLY A 131 -10.58 9.03 15.71
C GLY A 131 -11.65 8.34 14.86
N LEU A 132 -12.85 8.94 14.76
CA LEU A 132 -13.93 8.43 13.90
C LEU A 132 -13.46 8.26 12.44
N ARG A 133 -12.75 9.26 11.89
CA ARG A 133 -12.16 9.18 10.55
C ARG A 133 -11.20 8.00 10.41
N ASP A 134 -10.30 7.84 11.37
CA ASP A 134 -9.25 6.82 11.30
C ASP A 134 -9.85 5.42 11.49
N ARG A 135 -10.83 5.27 12.39
CA ARG A 135 -11.59 4.02 12.54
C ARG A 135 -12.24 3.60 11.23
N THR A 136 -12.93 4.55 10.58
CA THR A 136 -13.56 4.32 9.28
C THR A 136 -12.53 3.95 8.20
N MET A 137 -11.40 4.66 8.15
CA MET A 137 -10.38 4.41 7.15
C MET A 137 -9.73 3.03 7.34
N PHE A 138 -9.38 2.63 8.56
CA PHE A 138 -8.79 1.32 8.78
C PHE A 138 -9.81 0.19 8.61
N GLU A 139 -11.08 0.45 8.92
CA GLU A 139 -12.16 -0.48 8.59
C GLU A 139 -12.21 -0.76 7.09
N ILE A 140 -12.27 0.23 6.24
CA ILE A 140 -12.34 0.01 4.79
C ILE A 140 -11.02 -0.53 4.20
N ILE A 141 -9.86 -0.20 4.79
CA ILE A 141 -8.58 -0.82 4.40
C ILE A 141 -8.64 -2.32 4.63
N TYR A 142 -9.17 -2.75 5.76
CA TYR A 142 -9.33 -4.16 6.08
C TYR A 142 -10.48 -4.80 5.27
N SER A 143 -11.69 -4.26 5.34
CA SER A 143 -12.88 -4.85 4.72
C SER A 143 -12.83 -4.92 3.19
N CYS A 144 -12.09 -4.01 2.55
CA CYS A 144 -11.95 -3.95 1.09
C CYS A 144 -10.54 -4.35 0.61
N GLY A 145 -9.64 -4.73 1.50
CA GLY A 145 -8.27 -5.10 1.15
C GLY A 145 -7.48 -3.98 0.45
N LEU A 146 -7.71 -2.71 0.80
CA LEU A 146 -7.11 -1.57 0.12
C LEU A 146 -5.64 -1.36 0.50
N ARG A 147 -4.85 -0.82 -0.45
CA ARG A 147 -3.57 -0.20 -0.09
C ARG A 147 -3.83 1.14 0.59
N ILE A 148 -2.98 1.52 1.52
CA ILE A 148 -3.10 2.84 2.19
C ILE A 148 -3.17 4.00 1.19
N SER A 149 -2.38 3.93 0.09
CA SER A 149 -2.41 4.96 -0.96
C SER A 149 -3.73 4.97 -1.73
N GLU A 150 -4.35 3.81 -1.93
CA GLU A 150 -5.66 3.68 -2.55
C GLU A 150 -6.73 4.30 -1.65
N ALA A 151 -6.77 3.95 -0.36
CA ALA A 151 -7.71 4.53 0.60
C ALA A 151 -7.59 6.06 0.71
N LEU A 152 -6.37 6.60 0.71
CA LEU A 152 -6.13 8.03 0.75
C LEU A 152 -6.53 8.77 -0.53
N ASN A 153 -6.67 8.07 -1.66
CA ASN A 153 -7.04 8.65 -2.94
C ASN A 153 -8.55 8.56 -3.23
N ILE A 154 -9.32 7.87 -2.39
CA ILE A 154 -10.78 7.82 -2.57
C ILE A 154 -11.35 9.21 -2.47
N THR A 155 -12.18 9.58 -3.44
CA THR A 155 -13.00 10.80 -3.44
C THR A 155 -14.47 10.46 -3.17
N MET A 156 -15.28 11.47 -2.90
CA MET A 156 -16.72 11.28 -2.70
C MET A 156 -17.41 10.66 -3.91
N GLY A 157 -16.98 10.99 -5.14
CA GLY A 157 -17.50 10.41 -6.38
C GLY A 157 -17.08 8.96 -6.63
N ASN A 158 -16.26 8.36 -5.76
CA ASN A 158 -15.87 6.97 -5.86
C ASN A 158 -16.74 6.02 -5.02
N LEU A 159 -17.70 6.53 -4.25
CA LEU A 159 -18.58 5.76 -3.37
C LEU A 159 -19.92 5.51 -4.03
N PHE A 160 -20.32 4.26 -4.18
CA PHE A 160 -21.61 3.83 -4.74
C PHE A 160 -22.36 3.04 -3.67
N PHE A 161 -23.12 3.75 -2.83
CA PHE A 161 -23.82 3.13 -1.67
C PHE A 161 -24.94 2.19 -2.09
N ASP A 162 -25.65 2.49 -3.18
CA ASP A 162 -26.74 1.65 -3.68
C ASP A 162 -26.26 0.28 -4.16
N ASP A 163 -25.01 0.23 -4.67
CA ASP A 163 -24.38 -0.99 -5.15
C ASP A 163 -23.40 -1.59 -4.12
N ALA A 164 -23.19 -0.94 -2.97
CA ALA A 164 -22.18 -1.28 -1.97
C ALA A 164 -20.77 -1.43 -2.56
N LEU A 165 -20.35 -0.53 -3.45
CA LEU A 165 -19.10 -0.56 -4.17
C LEU A 165 -18.26 0.71 -3.95
N ILE A 166 -16.93 0.55 -3.94
CA ILE A 166 -15.95 1.63 -3.99
C ILE A 166 -15.12 1.50 -5.27
N ARG A 167 -15.02 2.58 -6.06
CA ARG A 167 -14.06 2.65 -7.16
C ARG A 167 -12.69 2.98 -6.61
N VAL A 168 -11.71 2.16 -6.93
CA VAL A 168 -10.33 2.29 -6.44
C VAL A 168 -9.38 2.37 -7.62
N THR A 169 -8.60 3.44 -7.68
CA THR A 169 -7.54 3.60 -8.69
C THR A 169 -6.25 2.97 -8.20
N GLY A 170 -5.80 1.95 -8.89
CA GLY A 170 -4.60 1.19 -8.59
C GLY A 170 -3.35 1.70 -9.31
N LYS A 171 -2.32 0.87 -9.36
CA LYS A 171 -1.06 1.19 -10.07
C LYS A 171 -1.32 1.33 -11.59
N ARG A 172 -0.70 2.34 -12.23
CA ARG A 172 -0.85 2.68 -13.66
C ARG A 172 -2.27 3.13 -14.03
N ASP A 173 -2.93 3.83 -13.10
CA ASP A 173 -4.27 4.41 -13.29
C ASP A 173 -5.33 3.37 -13.74
N LYS A 174 -5.19 2.12 -13.28
CA LYS A 174 -6.20 1.10 -13.51
C LYS A 174 -7.23 1.15 -12.39
N ASP A 175 -8.47 1.40 -12.76
CA ASP A 175 -9.60 1.37 -11.83
C ASP A 175 -10.11 -0.06 -11.63
N ARG A 176 -10.58 -0.32 -10.42
CA ARG A 176 -11.37 -1.51 -10.09
C ARG A 176 -12.50 -1.13 -9.14
N LEU A 177 -13.58 -1.88 -9.18
CA LEU A 177 -14.65 -1.80 -8.19
C LEU A 177 -14.38 -2.84 -7.10
N VAL A 178 -14.53 -2.42 -5.85
CA VAL A 178 -14.33 -3.27 -4.68
C VAL A 178 -15.58 -3.20 -3.82
N PRO A 179 -16.22 -4.33 -3.50
CA PRO A 179 -17.37 -4.36 -2.63
C PRO A 179 -16.98 -4.01 -1.18
N PHE A 180 -17.93 -3.47 -0.44
CA PHE A 180 -17.80 -3.28 1.00
C PHE A 180 -19.02 -3.86 1.73
N GLY A 181 -18.77 -4.50 2.86
CA GLY A 181 -19.83 -5.12 3.67
C GLY A 181 -20.53 -4.12 4.59
N SER A 182 -21.54 -4.58 5.29
CA SER A 182 -22.40 -3.79 6.18
C SER A 182 -21.66 -3.03 7.27
N LYS A 183 -20.61 -3.62 7.87
CA LYS A 183 -19.78 -2.97 8.90
C LYS A 183 -19.02 -1.77 8.34
N ALA A 184 -18.42 -1.91 7.14
CA ALA A 184 -17.76 -0.80 6.45
C ALA A 184 -18.75 0.29 6.03
N GLU A 185 -19.93 -0.10 5.54
CA GLU A 185 -21.02 0.83 5.21
C GLU A 185 -21.45 1.67 6.41
N TYR A 186 -21.66 1.03 7.56
CA TYR A 186 -22.00 1.71 8.81
C TYR A 186 -20.96 2.79 9.16
N TRP A 187 -19.67 2.44 9.16
CA TRP A 187 -18.62 3.39 9.50
C TRP A 187 -18.48 4.51 8.48
N LEU A 188 -18.63 4.20 7.19
CA LEU A 188 -18.66 5.21 6.13
C LEU A 188 -19.78 6.20 6.33
N LYS A 189 -21.02 5.75 6.51
CA LYS A 189 -22.19 6.60 6.72
C LYS A 189 -22.03 7.45 7.97
N LYS A 190 -21.55 6.86 9.08
CA LYS A 190 -21.30 7.58 10.33
C LYS A 190 -20.25 8.67 10.15
N TYR A 191 -19.11 8.34 9.53
CA TYR A 191 -18.07 9.34 9.30
C TYR A 191 -18.52 10.44 8.36
N LEU A 192 -19.23 10.13 7.30
CA LEU A 192 -19.77 11.15 6.38
C LEU A 192 -20.70 12.11 7.10
N LYS A 193 -21.60 11.60 7.94
CA LYS A 193 -22.61 12.37 8.65
C LYS A 193 -22.04 13.19 9.80
N GLU A 194 -21.16 12.62 10.61
CA GLU A 194 -20.72 13.19 11.88
C GLU A 194 -19.28 13.74 11.84
N GLY A 195 -18.42 13.17 11.01
CA GLY A 195 -16.98 13.49 10.97
C GLY A 195 -16.59 14.38 9.81
N ARG A 196 -16.85 13.94 8.57
CA ARG A 196 -16.37 14.65 7.39
C ARG A 196 -16.96 16.05 7.26
N VAL A 197 -18.21 16.23 7.59
CA VAL A 197 -18.88 17.55 7.54
C VAL A 197 -18.18 18.61 8.40
N VAL A 198 -17.60 18.19 9.53
CA VAL A 198 -16.83 19.08 10.42
C VAL A 198 -15.43 19.40 9.86
N LEU A 199 -14.86 18.47 9.07
CA LEU A 199 -13.54 18.63 8.50
C LEU A 199 -13.52 19.42 7.18
N VAL A 200 -14.65 19.51 6.49
CA VAL A 200 -14.79 20.33 5.27
C VAL A 200 -14.62 21.81 5.63
N LYS A 201 -13.78 22.52 4.89
CA LYS A 201 -13.58 23.97 5.03
C LYS A 201 -14.14 24.68 3.80
N GLN A 202 -14.94 25.75 4.00
CA GLN A 202 -15.61 26.47 2.90
C GLN A 202 -14.64 27.02 1.85
N GLU A 203 -13.42 27.34 2.26
CA GLU A 203 -12.39 27.90 1.37
C GLU A 203 -11.56 26.84 0.65
N ILE A 204 -11.76 25.55 0.93
CA ILE A 204 -10.94 24.45 0.40
C ILE A 204 -11.86 23.45 -0.30
N THR A 205 -11.79 23.41 -1.63
CA THR A 205 -12.43 22.37 -2.44
C THR A 205 -11.56 21.13 -2.49
N ASP A 206 -11.71 20.24 -1.49
CA ASP A 206 -11.06 18.92 -1.48
C ASP A 206 -12.14 17.86 -1.36
N ASP A 207 -12.35 17.09 -2.41
CA ASP A 207 -13.37 16.05 -2.50
C ASP A 207 -12.92 14.68 -2.02
N HIS A 208 -11.68 14.57 -1.51
CA HIS A 208 -11.21 13.32 -0.91
C HIS A 208 -12.12 12.90 0.26
N LEU A 209 -12.32 11.60 0.37
CA LEU A 209 -13.12 11.02 1.43
C LEU A 209 -12.53 11.35 2.81
N PHE A 210 -11.25 11.11 3.01
CA PHE A 210 -10.57 11.30 4.29
C PHE A 210 -9.79 12.60 4.35
N LEU A 211 -10.28 13.54 5.16
CA LEU A 211 -9.69 14.85 5.32
C LEU A 211 -8.89 14.97 6.62
N SER A 212 -7.86 15.79 6.58
CA SER A 212 -7.14 16.25 7.77
C SER A 212 -7.99 17.31 8.51
N ILE A 213 -7.60 17.66 9.73
CA ILE A 213 -8.22 18.76 10.50
C ILE A 213 -8.12 20.12 9.79
N ARG A 214 -7.25 20.22 8.77
CA ARG A 214 -7.10 21.41 7.92
C ARG A 214 -8.01 21.38 6.69
N GLY A 215 -8.90 20.40 6.54
CA GLY A 215 -9.79 20.24 5.39
C GLY A 215 -9.12 19.76 4.11
N ARG A 216 -7.90 19.27 4.16
CA ARG A 216 -7.13 18.78 3.00
C ARG A 216 -6.90 17.27 3.10
N LYS A 217 -6.63 16.64 1.98
CA LYS A 217 -6.21 15.23 1.88
C LYS A 217 -5.19 14.87 2.96
N LEU A 218 -5.33 13.69 3.54
CA LEU A 218 -4.38 13.14 4.50
C LEU A 218 -3.05 12.74 3.84
N SER A 219 -1.95 12.96 4.54
CA SER A 219 -0.64 12.47 4.11
C SER A 219 -0.41 11.03 4.57
N ARG A 220 0.32 10.24 3.77
CA ARG A 220 0.74 8.89 4.16
C ARG A 220 1.49 8.88 5.50
N LYS A 221 2.39 9.85 5.70
CA LYS A 221 3.18 9.98 6.94
C LYS A 221 2.28 10.14 8.16
N SER A 222 1.22 10.96 8.05
CA SER A 222 0.25 11.17 9.13
C SER A 222 -0.44 9.85 9.52
N ILE A 223 -0.87 9.06 8.52
CA ILE A 223 -1.56 7.80 8.76
C ILE A 223 -0.63 6.74 9.34
N TRP A 224 0.61 6.65 8.87
CA TRP A 224 1.60 5.75 9.45
C TRP A 224 1.83 6.04 10.95
N LYS A 225 1.92 7.32 11.31
CA LYS A 225 2.08 7.73 12.71
C LYS A 225 0.87 7.27 13.55
N ARG A 226 -0.35 7.56 13.08
CA ARG A 226 -1.58 7.19 13.79
C ARG A 226 -1.78 5.69 13.88
N PHE A 227 -1.50 4.96 12.81
CA PHE A 227 -1.53 3.49 12.86
C PHE A 227 -0.61 2.95 13.94
N HIS A 228 0.62 3.46 14.02
CA HIS A 228 1.58 3.06 15.06
C HIS A 228 1.08 3.41 16.48
N GLU A 229 0.45 4.56 16.66
CA GLU A 229 -0.18 4.92 17.94
C GLU A 229 -1.26 3.89 18.35
N TYR A 230 -2.10 3.47 17.42
CA TYR A 230 -3.15 2.47 17.67
C TYR A 230 -2.62 1.05 17.85
N THR A 231 -1.54 0.66 17.19
CA THR A 231 -0.88 -0.62 17.48
C THR A 231 -0.32 -0.67 18.90
N LEU A 232 0.24 0.43 19.39
CA LEU A 232 0.66 0.51 20.78
C LEU A 232 -0.52 0.41 21.77
N LEU A 233 -1.65 1.07 21.49
CA LEU A 233 -2.84 1.03 22.34
C LEU A 233 -3.46 -0.38 22.38
N SER A 234 -3.48 -1.08 21.25
CA SER A 234 -4.05 -2.43 21.14
C SER A 234 -3.12 -3.55 21.62
N GLY A 235 -1.82 -3.24 21.85
CA GLY A 235 -0.79 -4.22 22.14
C GLY A 235 -0.47 -5.17 20.97
N ILE A 236 -0.72 -4.75 19.73
CA ILE A 236 -0.54 -5.56 18.53
C ILE A 236 0.68 -5.07 17.76
N ASP A 237 1.59 -5.98 17.41
CA ASP A 237 2.71 -5.65 16.50
C ASP A 237 2.30 -5.89 15.05
N ALA A 238 1.96 -4.80 14.37
CA ALA A 238 1.50 -4.83 12.99
C ALA A 238 1.98 -3.62 12.18
N LYS A 239 1.94 -3.77 10.86
CA LYS A 239 2.14 -2.69 9.89
C LYS A 239 0.83 -2.44 9.16
N VAL A 240 0.63 -1.24 8.59
CA VAL A 240 -0.62 -0.94 7.87
C VAL A 240 -0.92 -1.95 6.74
N HIS A 241 0.12 -2.47 6.08
CA HIS A 241 -0.04 -3.51 5.06
C HIS A 241 -0.51 -4.85 5.62
N THR A 242 -0.35 -5.08 6.92
CA THR A 242 -0.83 -6.29 7.61
C THR A 242 -2.35 -6.40 7.54
N LEU A 243 -3.10 -5.30 7.68
CA LEU A 243 -4.55 -5.30 7.54
C LEU A 243 -5.01 -5.86 6.19
N ARG A 244 -4.40 -5.39 5.10
CA ARG A 244 -4.70 -5.90 3.76
C ARG A 244 -4.29 -7.37 3.59
N HIS A 245 -3.18 -7.77 4.20
CA HIS A 245 -2.74 -9.16 4.15
C HIS A 245 -3.68 -10.08 4.93
N SER A 246 -4.13 -9.62 6.10
CA SER A 246 -5.15 -10.32 6.90
C SER A 246 -6.47 -10.46 6.16
N PHE A 247 -6.96 -9.41 5.48
CA PHE A 247 -8.11 -9.49 4.59
C PHE A 247 -7.97 -10.64 3.57
N ALA A 248 -6.86 -10.69 2.84
CA ALA A 248 -6.63 -11.73 1.85
C ALA A 248 -6.63 -13.14 2.46
N THR A 249 -5.94 -13.29 3.59
CA THR A 249 -5.83 -14.56 4.30
C THR A 249 -7.19 -15.02 4.85
N HIS A 250 -7.95 -14.12 5.45
CA HIS A 250 -9.24 -14.42 6.02
C HIS A 250 -10.28 -14.81 4.95
N LEU A 251 -10.29 -14.14 3.80
CA LEU A 251 -11.12 -14.53 2.67
C LEU A 251 -10.78 -15.95 2.18
N ILE A 252 -9.50 -16.25 2.01
CA ILE A 252 -9.06 -17.60 1.56
C ILE A 252 -9.41 -18.65 2.61
N GLN A 253 -9.21 -18.37 3.89
CA GLN A 253 -9.61 -19.27 4.99
C GLN A 253 -11.12 -19.47 5.08
N GLY A 254 -11.90 -18.44 4.74
CA GLY A 254 -13.36 -18.51 4.61
C GLY A 254 -13.83 -19.33 3.41
N GLY A 255 -12.94 -19.66 2.45
CA GLY A 255 -13.26 -20.47 1.28
C GLY A 255 -13.38 -19.71 -0.02
N ALA A 256 -13.04 -18.41 -0.05
CA ALA A 256 -13.05 -17.62 -1.27
C ALA A 256 -12.04 -18.13 -2.29
N ASP A 257 -12.40 -18.10 -3.58
CA ASP A 257 -11.50 -18.45 -4.66
C ASP A 257 -10.29 -17.52 -4.73
N LEU A 258 -9.09 -18.09 -4.89
CA LEU A 258 -7.84 -17.31 -4.93
C LEU A 258 -7.83 -16.27 -6.07
N ARG A 259 -8.47 -16.55 -7.20
CA ARG A 259 -8.56 -15.60 -8.33
C ARG A 259 -9.43 -14.40 -7.96
N VAL A 260 -10.56 -14.63 -7.29
CA VAL A 260 -11.42 -13.57 -6.78
C VAL A 260 -10.66 -12.67 -5.81
N VAL A 261 -9.91 -13.26 -4.86
CA VAL A 261 -9.08 -12.51 -3.93
C VAL A 261 -8.00 -11.71 -4.65
N GLN A 262 -7.35 -12.27 -5.67
CA GLN A 262 -6.35 -11.56 -6.48
C GLN A 262 -6.95 -10.37 -7.24
N GLU A 263 -8.16 -10.50 -7.77
CA GLU A 263 -8.89 -9.43 -8.44
C GLU A 263 -9.28 -8.30 -7.47
N LEU A 264 -9.87 -8.63 -6.34
CA LEU A 264 -10.17 -7.67 -5.27
C LEU A 264 -8.94 -6.89 -4.84
N LEU A 265 -7.80 -7.57 -4.74
CA LEU A 265 -6.53 -6.94 -4.40
C LEU A 265 -5.90 -6.14 -5.55
N GLY A 266 -6.29 -6.35 -6.79
CA GLY A 266 -5.70 -5.69 -7.96
C GLY A 266 -4.24 -6.10 -8.18
N HIS A 267 -3.97 -7.42 -8.20
CA HIS A 267 -2.67 -7.97 -8.55
C HIS A 267 -2.51 -7.99 -10.07
N SER A 268 -1.47 -7.35 -10.60
CA SER A 268 -1.26 -7.06 -12.03
C SER A 268 -0.70 -8.24 -12.85
N SER A 269 -0.71 -9.47 -12.38
CA SER A 269 0.00 -10.57 -13.03
C SER A 269 -0.89 -11.62 -13.72
N ILE A 270 -2.07 -11.26 -14.16
CA ILE A 270 -2.81 -12.02 -15.20
C ILE A 270 -3.40 -11.01 -16.17
N THR A 271 -3.30 -11.32 -17.46
CA THR A 271 -3.71 -10.51 -18.61
C THR A 271 -5.17 -10.07 -18.50
N THR A 272 -5.39 -8.87 -17.96
CA THR A 272 -6.64 -8.45 -17.30
C THR A 272 -7.62 -7.73 -18.20
N THR A 273 -7.48 -7.80 -19.51
CA THR A 273 -8.44 -7.13 -20.42
C THR A 273 -9.59 -8.04 -20.87
N GLN A 274 -9.48 -9.35 -20.66
CA GLN A 274 -10.52 -10.31 -21.09
C GLN A 274 -11.37 -10.90 -19.93
N VAL A 275 -11.00 -10.70 -18.67
CA VAL A 275 -11.69 -11.30 -17.52
C VAL A 275 -12.84 -10.44 -17.00
N TYR A 276 -12.80 -9.12 -17.22
CA TYR A 276 -13.88 -8.21 -16.79
C TYR A 276 -15.23 -8.41 -17.50
N THR A 277 -15.27 -9.18 -18.59
CA THR A 277 -16.51 -9.47 -19.32
C THR A 277 -17.27 -10.68 -18.77
N HIS A 278 -16.70 -11.48 -17.85
CA HIS A 278 -17.31 -12.73 -17.41
C HIS A 278 -17.52 -12.87 -15.91
N ILE A 279 -16.85 -12.09 -15.06
CA ILE A 279 -17.20 -12.02 -13.63
C ILE A 279 -18.13 -10.82 -13.44
N GLN A 280 -19.41 -11.08 -13.26
CA GLN A 280 -20.37 -10.02 -12.97
C GLN A 280 -20.04 -9.43 -11.60
N ASN A 281 -20.22 -8.12 -11.41
CA ASN A 281 -20.02 -7.45 -10.11
C ASN A 281 -20.77 -8.16 -8.96
N LYS A 282 -21.86 -8.84 -9.27
CA LYS A 282 -22.60 -9.70 -8.32
C LYS A 282 -21.76 -10.85 -7.78
N ASP A 283 -20.92 -11.48 -8.57
CA ASP A 283 -20.10 -12.62 -8.11
C ASP A 283 -18.99 -12.17 -7.15
N LEU A 284 -18.41 -10.98 -7.37
CA LEU A 284 -17.44 -10.38 -6.46
C LEU A 284 -18.09 -10.01 -5.13
N GLN A 285 -19.30 -9.47 -5.17
CA GLN A 285 -20.05 -9.08 -4.00
C GLN A 285 -20.52 -10.29 -3.20
N VAL A 286 -21.06 -11.33 -3.86
CA VAL A 286 -21.47 -12.58 -3.21
C VAL A 286 -20.27 -13.26 -2.54
N ASN A 287 -19.11 -13.34 -3.21
CA ASN A 287 -17.91 -13.92 -2.58
C ASN A 287 -17.43 -13.08 -1.40
N HIS A 288 -17.42 -11.75 -1.52
CA HIS A 288 -17.06 -10.87 -0.41
C HIS A 288 -18.04 -11.05 0.76
N ASP A 289 -19.34 -11.00 0.50
CA ASP A 289 -20.37 -11.06 1.53
C ASP A 289 -20.47 -12.46 2.18
N THR A 290 -20.19 -13.53 1.41
CA THR A 290 -20.21 -14.90 1.90
C THR A 290 -18.98 -15.26 2.72
N PHE A 291 -17.80 -14.77 2.34
CA PHE A 291 -16.54 -15.25 2.90
C PHE A 291 -15.77 -14.21 3.73
N HIS A 292 -16.25 -12.96 3.77
CA HIS A 292 -15.62 -11.95 4.62
C HIS A 292 -16.12 -12.07 6.06
N PRO A 293 -15.23 -12.27 7.05
CA PRO A 293 -15.62 -12.57 8.44
C PRO A 293 -16.47 -11.49 9.13
N LEU A 294 -16.33 -10.25 8.71
CA LEU A 294 -17.07 -9.11 9.30
C LEU A 294 -18.49 -8.94 8.72
N ASN A 295 -18.92 -9.80 7.80
CA ASN A 295 -20.29 -9.79 7.28
C ASN A 295 -21.22 -10.73 8.06
N GLU A 296 -20.67 -11.66 8.85
CA GLU A 296 -21.45 -12.37 9.83
C GLU A 296 -21.78 -11.44 11.00
N VAL A 297 -23.03 -10.97 11.06
CA VAL A 297 -23.56 -10.26 12.22
C VAL A 297 -23.76 -11.30 13.32
N SER A 298 -22.71 -11.52 14.11
CA SER A 298 -22.60 -12.68 15.00
C SER A 298 -23.11 -12.45 16.42
N SER A 299 -23.92 -11.44 16.71
CA SER A 299 -24.70 -11.42 17.97
C SER A 299 -25.83 -10.38 17.98
N GLU A 300 -26.88 -10.67 18.78
CA GLU A 300 -27.92 -9.70 19.12
C GLU A 300 -27.36 -8.42 19.78
N GLU A 301 -26.16 -8.45 20.33
CA GLU A 301 -25.47 -7.29 20.89
C GLU A 301 -24.97 -6.33 19.80
N ASP A 302 -24.47 -6.82 18.66
CA ASP A 302 -24.09 -6.00 17.53
C ASP A 302 -25.31 -5.33 16.87
N LEU A 303 -26.43 -6.05 16.81
CA LEU A 303 -27.72 -5.48 16.37
C LEU A 303 -28.25 -4.44 17.36
N ARG A 304 -28.06 -4.61 18.66
CA ARG A 304 -28.42 -3.60 19.68
C ARG A 304 -27.51 -2.38 19.59
N PHE A 305 -26.23 -2.55 19.29
CA PHE A 305 -25.30 -1.45 19.06
C PHE A 305 -25.68 -0.66 17.79
N LEU A 306 -26.09 -1.37 16.75
CA LEU A 306 -26.58 -0.76 15.49
C LEU A 306 -27.96 -0.09 15.63
N SER A 307 -28.83 -0.62 16.53
CA SER A 307 -30.19 -0.12 16.76
C SER A 307 -30.31 0.93 17.88
N SER A 308 -29.34 0.97 18.81
CA SER A 308 -29.33 1.93 19.92
C SER A 308 -28.77 3.28 19.53
N GLY A 309 -29.39 3.95 18.54
CA GLY A 309 -29.18 5.34 18.21
C GLY A 309 -29.56 6.30 19.36
N LYS A 310 -29.10 6.08 20.58
CA LYS A 310 -29.18 7.05 21.66
C LYS A 310 -28.03 8.02 21.56
N VAL A 311 -28.25 9.08 20.82
CA VAL A 311 -27.56 10.36 20.97
C VAL A 311 -27.87 10.86 22.39
N GLY A 312 -26.88 10.76 23.25
CA GLY A 312 -26.86 11.57 24.46
C GLY A 312 -26.65 13.04 24.04
N VAL A 313 -27.72 13.81 24.12
CA VAL A 313 -27.65 15.26 24.12
C VAL A 313 -27.05 15.66 25.46
N LEU A 314 -25.87 16.24 25.43
CA LEU A 314 -25.41 17.32 26.30
C LEU A 314 -24.24 18.02 25.62
#